data_60ab82e1d944b6683fba6fe198fc1ffc
#
_entry.id   60ab82e1d944b6683fba6fe198fc1ffc
#
_cell.length_a   1.000
_cell.length_b   1.000
_cell.length_c   1.000
_cell.angle_alpha   90.00
_cell.angle_beta   90.00
_cell.angle_gamma   90.00
#
_symmetry.space_group_name_H-M   'P 1'
#
loop_
_entity.id
_entity.type
_entity.pdbx_description
1 polymer ?
#
loop_
_entity_poly.entity_id
_entity_poly.type
_entity_poly.pdbx_seq_one_letter_code
_entity_poly.pdbx_strand_id
1 'polypeptide(L)'
;PDMKGVLLAAVLAGGMISAGAQEKLSTNRKTMKTHTSTIRLIYPQWQGGNVAAMVPEVKDPDDVARGYYLGAQLLDFLAPCGGQETLTVPVSTQIGERRVTDGVLDRDVILRQTKAALEMLRASDPGRIVTLGGDCSVSVVPFTYLAAKYGGDVAMVWIDAHPDITLPGDPYPGYHAMAVTACMGHGDAKIVAELPAACD
;
A
#
# COMPACT_ATOMS: atom_id res chain seq x y z
N PRO A 1 13.81 -23.71 -9.80
CA PRO A 1 13.52 -22.63 -8.89
C PRO A 1 12.00 -22.54 -8.74
N ASP A 2 11.52 -23.07 -7.62
CA ASP A 2 10.09 -23.09 -7.29
C ASP A 2 9.72 -21.73 -6.73
N MET A 3 9.07 -20.92 -7.51
CA MET A 3 8.42 -19.70 -7.03
C MET A 3 7.25 -20.08 -6.09
N LYS A 4 7.41 -19.86 -4.80
CA LYS A 4 6.47 -20.32 -3.77
C LYS A 4 5.43 -19.30 -3.31
N GLY A 5 5.44 -18.11 -3.84
CA GLY A 5 4.44 -17.08 -3.49
C GLY A 5 4.32 -16.02 -4.57
N VAL A 6 3.19 -15.98 -5.25
CA VAL A 6 2.80 -14.82 -6.06
C VAL A 6 1.87 -13.98 -5.20
N LEU A 7 2.32 -12.80 -4.82
CA LEU A 7 1.50 -11.82 -4.13
C LEU A 7 0.94 -10.86 -5.16
N LEU A 8 -0.37 -10.93 -5.38
CA LEU A 8 -1.08 -9.98 -6.23
C LEU A 8 -1.66 -8.88 -5.34
N ALA A 9 -1.04 -7.73 -5.31
CA ALA A 9 -1.67 -6.53 -4.81
C ALA A 9 -2.19 -5.76 -6.02
N ALA A 10 -3.49 -5.74 -6.19
CA ALA A 10 -4.11 -4.89 -7.18
C ALA A 10 -4.45 -3.55 -6.52
N VAL A 11 -3.81 -2.49 -6.95
CA VAL A 11 -4.31 -1.13 -6.75
C VAL A 11 -5.42 -0.96 -7.78
N LEU A 12 -6.67 -1.17 -7.36
CA LEU A 12 -7.82 -1.02 -8.25
C LEU A 12 -8.16 0.45 -8.43
N ALA A 13 -7.62 1.03 -9.47
CA ALA A 13 -8.30 2.08 -10.18
C ALA A 13 -9.22 1.40 -11.22
N GLY A 14 -10.42 1.05 -10.79
CA GLY A 14 -11.54 0.62 -11.63
C GLY A 14 -11.31 -0.56 -12.60
N GLY A 15 -11.61 -1.79 -12.19
CA GLY A 15 -11.72 -2.93 -13.08
C GLY A 15 -11.97 -4.24 -12.34
N MET A 16 -13.07 -4.93 -12.64
CA MET A 16 -13.38 -6.26 -12.11
C MET A 16 -12.52 -7.33 -12.77
N ILE A 17 -11.95 -8.22 -11.99
CA ILE A 17 -11.38 -9.49 -12.49
C ILE A 17 -11.99 -10.66 -11.74
N SER A 18 -12.50 -11.61 -12.54
CA SER A 18 -13.16 -12.84 -12.17
C SER A 18 -12.16 -13.90 -11.66
N ALA A 19 -12.57 -14.64 -10.61
CA ALA A 19 -11.83 -15.76 -10.08
C ALA A 19 -12.11 -17.06 -10.85
N GLY A 20 -11.09 -17.88 -11.04
CA GLY A 20 -11.24 -19.27 -11.43
C GLY A 20 -9.94 -19.93 -11.85
N ALA A 21 -9.38 -20.73 -10.98
CA ALA A 21 -8.79 -22.05 -11.30
C ALA A 21 -8.21 -22.70 -10.03
N GLN A 22 -8.76 -23.84 -9.71
CA GLN A 22 -8.32 -24.70 -8.63
C GLN A 22 -7.68 -25.93 -9.27
N GLU A 23 -6.40 -26.17 -9.03
CA GLU A 23 -5.82 -27.47 -9.36
C GLU A 23 -4.93 -28.00 -8.22
N LYS A 24 -5.12 -29.30 -7.99
CA LYS A 24 -4.53 -30.06 -6.87
C LYS A 24 -3.09 -30.43 -7.18
N LEU A 25 -2.16 -30.12 -6.28
CA LEU A 25 -0.91 -30.89 -6.17
C LEU A 25 -0.66 -31.29 -4.72
N SER A 26 -0.76 -32.58 -4.47
CA SER A 26 -0.37 -33.26 -3.25
C SER A 26 1.13 -33.59 -3.33
N THR A 27 1.89 -33.18 -2.32
CA THR A 27 2.91 -34.05 -1.71
C THR A 27 3.60 -33.36 -0.53
N ASN A 28 3.50 -34.01 0.60
CA ASN A 28 4.40 -34.06 1.76
C ASN A 28 5.05 -32.76 2.23
N ARG A 29 4.36 -31.96 3.03
CA ARG A 29 4.90 -30.86 3.79
C ARG A 29 4.66 -31.09 5.27
N LYS A 30 5.76 -31.10 6.04
CA LYS A 30 5.77 -30.89 7.49
C LYS A 30 4.82 -29.72 7.80
N THR A 31 3.75 -29.99 8.50
CA THR A 31 2.70 -29.02 8.84
C THR A 31 3.26 -27.90 9.71
N MET A 32 3.80 -26.87 9.09
CA MET A 32 3.72 -25.54 9.68
C MET A 32 2.24 -25.12 9.57
N LYS A 33 1.58 -24.96 10.70
CA LYS A 33 0.27 -24.30 10.75
C LYS A 33 0.48 -22.84 10.34
N THR A 34 0.42 -22.58 9.06
CA THR A 34 0.32 -21.22 8.56
C THR A 34 -1.11 -20.76 8.79
N HIS A 35 -1.35 -20.01 9.86
CA HIS A 35 -2.53 -19.16 9.96
C HIS A 35 -2.42 -18.10 8.86
N THR A 36 -2.85 -18.43 7.66
CA THR A 36 -2.95 -17.50 6.54
C THR A 36 -4.25 -16.70 6.66
N SER A 37 -4.41 -15.97 7.77
CA SER A 37 -5.52 -15.05 7.91
C SER A 37 -5.44 -14.00 6.79
N THR A 38 -6.57 -13.73 6.18
CA THR A 38 -6.70 -12.61 5.24
C THR A 38 -7.31 -11.44 5.98
N ILE A 39 -6.71 -10.28 5.87
CA ILE A 39 -7.31 -9.04 6.36
C ILE A 39 -7.65 -8.11 5.21
N ARG A 40 -8.54 -7.18 5.52
CA ARG A 40 -8.87 -6.03 4.71
C ARG A 40 -8.26 -4.79 5.38
N LEU A 41 -7.39 -4.07 4.67
CA LEU A 41 -6.72 -2.87 5.16
C LEU A 41 -7.29 -1.65 4.42
N ILE A 42 -8.06 -0.84 5.12
CA ILE A 42 -8.53 0.46 4.61
C ILE A 42 -7.43 1.47 4.87
N TYR A 43 -6.86 2.02 3.80
CA TYR A 43 -5.73 2.94 3.92
C TYR A 43 -5.96 4.21 3.06
N PRO A 44 -6.80 5.15 3.53
CA PRO A 44 -7.25 6.29 2.74
C PRO A 44 -6.22 7.43 2.64
N GLN A 45 -4.92 7.09 2.50
CA GLN A 45 -3.85 8.07 2.36
C GLN A 45 -3.99 8.87 1.06
N TRP A 46 -3.82 10.17 1.17
CA TRP A 46 -3.90 11.13 0.07
C TRP A 46 -2.63 11.99 -0.03
N GLN A 47 -1.83 12.01 1.00
CA GLN A 47 -0.65 12.87 1.12
C GLN A 47 0.46 12.49 0.13
N GLY A 48 0.48 11.26 -0.36
CA GLY A 48 1.43 10.83 -1.38
C GLY A 48 1.25 11.53 -2.71
N GLY A 49 0.06 12.05 -3.01
CA GLY A 49 -0.24 12.79 -4.23
C GLY A 49 -0.27 14.30 -4.06
N ASN A 50 0.08 15.04 -5.12
CA ASN A 50 -0.15 16.49 -5.21
C ASN A 50 -1.34 16.76 -6.14
N VAL A 51 -2.51 16.20 -5.79
CA VAL A 51 -3.70 16.20 -6.64
C VAL A 51 -4.16 17.64 -6.98
N ALA A 52 -4.08 18.55 -6.02
CA ALA A 52 -4.45 19.95 -6.26
C ALA A 52 -3.59 20.64 -7.34
N ALA A 53 -2.35 20.20 -7.54
CA ALA A 53 -1.50 20.70 -8.63
C ALA A 53 -1.80 20.00 -9.97
N MET A 54 -2.31 18.77 -9.96
CA MET A 54 -2.65 17.99 -11.16
C MET A 54 -4.06 18.26 -11.65
N VAL A 55 -4.96 18.64 -10.74
CA VAL A 55 -6.38 18.90 -11.02
C VAL A 55 -6.69 20.32 -10.55
N PRO A 56 -6.43 21.35 -11.38
CA PRO A 56 -6.62 22.76 -11.00
C PRO A 56 -8.06 23.14 -10.62
N GLU A 57 -9.02 22.32 -11.00
CA GLU A 57 -10.43 22.47 -10.64
C GLU A 57 -10.69 22.21 -9.16
N VAL A 58 -9.83 21.40 -8.50
CA VAL A 58 -9.90 21.15 -7.06
C VAL A 58 -9.23 22.30 -6.34
N LYS A 59 -10.02 23.31 -5.98
CA LYS A 59 -9.52 24.54 -5.34
C LYS A 59 -9.34 24.39 -3.84
N ASP A 60 -10.09 23.49 -3.22
CA ASP A 60 -10.02 23.25 -1.78
C ASP A 60 -9.23 21.95 -1.53
N PRO A 61 -8.04 22.02 -0.93
CA PRO A 61 -7.27 20.85 -0.56
C PRO A 61 -8.03 19.87 0.35
N ASP A 62 -8.99 20.36 1.14
CA ASP A 62 -9.86 19.51 1.99
C ASP A 62 -10.71 18.56 1.15
N ASP A 63 -11.10 18.95 -0.05
CA ASP A 63 -11.86 18.09 -0.95
C ASP A 63 -11.04 16.90 -1.42
N VAL A 64 -9.73 17.06 -1.59
CA VAL A 64 -8.82 15.96 -1.93
C VAL A 64 -8.81 14.91 -0.81
N ALA A 65 -8.58 15.34 0.43
CA ALA A 65 -8.55 14.44 1.58
C ALA A 65 -9.89 13.71 1.76
N ARG A 66 -10.99 14.44 1.65
CA ARG A 66 -12.36 13.88 1.72
C ARG A 66 -12.62 12.89 0.59
N GLY A 67 -12.16 13.20 -0.63
CA GLY A 67 -12.31 12.34 -1.80
C GLY A 67 -11.61 10.99 -1.61
N TYR A 68 -10.37 10.98 -1.17
CA TYR A 68 -9.63 9.74 -0.87
C TYR A 68 -10.26 8.96 0.29
N TYR A 69 -10.67 9.67 1.34
CA TYR A 69 -11.31 9.04 2.49
C TYR A 69 -12.64 8.40 2.11
N LEU A 70 -13.51 9.14 1.42
CA LEU A 70 -14.79 8.65 0.95
C LEU A 70 -14.62 7.52 -0.09
N GLY A 71 -13.65 7.65 -1.00
CA GLY A 71 -13.34 6.63 -2.01
C GLY A 71 -12.94 5.31 -1.39
N ALA A 72 -12.10 5.32 -0.37
CA ALA A 72 -11.71 4.11 0.36
C ALA A 72 -12.91 3.44 1.07
N GLN A 73 -13.79 4.22 1.68
CA GLN A 73 -15.03 3.71 2.29
C GLN A 73 -15.99 3.13 1.25
N LEU A 74 -16.11 3.77 0.11
CA LEU A 74 -16.93 3.28 -1.00
C LEU A 74 -16.40 1.97 -1.56
N LEU A 75 -15.07 1.85 -1.72
CA LEU A 75 -14.43 0.60 -2.12
C LEU A 75 -14.67 -0.51 -1.09
N ASP A 76 -14.59 -0.21 0.20
CA ASP A 76 -14.90 -1.17 1.26
C ASP A 76 -16.35 -1.65 1.21
N PHE A 77 -17.29 -0.75 0.97
CA PHE A 77 -18.71 -1.07 0.83
C PHE A 77 -19.00 -1.92 -0.41
N LEU A 78 -18.35 -1.63 -1.55
CA LEU A 78 -18.60 -2.30 -2.83
C LEU A 78 -17.83 -3.61 -2.99
N ALA A 79 -16.66 -3.73 -2.36
CA ALA A 79 -15.83 -4.91 -2.50
C ALA A 79 -16.42 -6.10 -1.73
N PRO A 80 -16.47 -7.31 -2.32
CA PRO A 80 -16.99 -8.48 -1.63
C PRO A 80 -16.31 -8.72 -0.29
N CYS A 81 -17.10 -8.92 0.78
CA CYS A 81 -16.60 -9.21 2.11
C CYS A 81 -16.88 -10.67 2.47
N GLY A 82 -15.82 -11.45 2.70
CA GLY A 82 -15.89 -12.85 3.11
C GLY A 82 -15.77 -13.03 4.62
N GLY A 83 -16.07 -12.01 5.43
CA GLY A 83 -15.96 -12.07 6.91
C GLY A 83 -14.53 -11.91 7.43
N GLN A 84 -13.57 -11.45 6.60
CA GLN A 84 -12.22 -11.13 7.06
C GLN A 84 -12.23 -9.90 7.98
N GLU A 85 -11.27 -9.90 8.92
CA GLU A 85 -11.00 -8.72 9.75
C GLU A 85 -10.72 -7.49 8.89
N THR A 86 -11.32 -6.36 9.24
CA THR A 86 -11.09 -5.07 8.58
C THR A 86 -10.36 -4.15 9.54
N LEU A 87 -9.21 -3.65 9.10
CA LEU A 87 -8.39 -2.67 9.81
C LEU A 87 -8.40 -1.35 9.04
N THR A 88 -8.44 -0.22 9.75
CA THR A 88 -8.39 1.10 9.12
C THR A 88 -7.17 1.86 9.62
N VAL A 89 -6.27 2.21 8.71
CA VAL A 89 -5.08 3.01 9.05
C VAL A 89 -5.52 4.43 9.40
N PRO A 90 -5.05 4.97 10.54
CA PRO A 90 -5.35 6.35 10.93
C PRO A 90 -4.61 7.32 10.00
N VAL A 91 -5.34 7.89 9.05
CA VAL A 91 -4.84 8.89 8.11
C VAL A 91 -5.31 10.28 8.54
N SER A 92 -4.38 11.24 8.55
CA SER A 92 -4.72 12.62 8.85
C SER A 92 -5.59 13.23 7.75
N THR A 93 -6.73 13.77 8.14
CA THR A 93 -7.59 14.58 7.27
C THR A 93 -7.34 16.07 7.44
N GLN A 94 -6.41 16.45 8.32
CA GLN A 94 -6.02 17.83 8.51
C GLN A 94 -5.04 18.24 7.41
N ILE A 95 -5.36 19.34 6.76
CA ILE A 95 -4.54 19.94 5.72
C ILE A 95 -3.90 21.17 6.34
N GLY A 96 -2.64 21.00 6.71
CA GLY A 96 -1.78 22.12 7.03
C GLY A 96 -1.07 22.62 5.78
N GLU A 97 -0.08 23.47 5.97
CA GLU A 97 0.83 23.84 4.90
C GLU A 97 1.58 22.58 4.41
N ARG A 98 1.36 22.23 3.15
CA ARG A 98 2.07 21.12 2.53
C ARG A 98 3.54 21.47 2.31
N ARG A 99 4.42 20.58 2.73
CA ARG A 99 5.88 20.84 2.69
C ARG A 99 6.62 19.68 2.05
N VAL A 100 7.59 20.05 1.20
CA VAL A 100 8.59 19.10 0.72
C VAL A 100 9.74 19.04 1.74
N THR A 101 10.03 17.85 2.23
CA THR A 101 11.14 17.60 3.15
C THR A 101 11.98 16.47 2.58
N ASP A 102 13.28 16.71 2.42
CA ASP A 102 14.24 15.76 1.83
C ASP A 102 13.73 15.18 0.48
N GLY A 103 13.09 16.01 -0.34
CA GLY A 103 12.57 15.64 -1.66
C GLY A 103 11.20 14.95 -1.67
N VAL A 104 10.55 14.79 -0.52
CA VAL A 104 9.22 14.15 -0.41
C VAL A 104 8.19 15.11 0.15
N LEU A 105 7.07 15.26 -0.55
CA LEU A 105 5.93 16.06 -0.13
C LEU A 105 5.24 15.39 1.08
N ASP A 106 4.97 16.15 2.12
CA ASP A 106 4.34 15.70 3.38
C ASP A 106 5.04 14.49 4.04
N ARG A 107 6.35 14.33 3.85
CA ARG A 107 7.13 13.20 4.34
C ARG A 107 6.81 12.81 5.79
N ASP A 108 6.76 13.76 6.72
CA ASP A 108 6.59 13.47 8.14
C ASP A 108 5.18 12.93 8.47
N VAL A 109 4.17 13.32 7.69
CA VAL A 109 2.82 12.76 7.81
C VAL A 109 2.80 11.33 7.29
N ILE A 110 3.36 11.12 6.10
CA ILE A 110 3.48 9.80 5.47
C ILE A 110 4.25 8.85 6.39
N LEU A 111 5.36 9.29 6.97
CA LEU A 111 6.15 8.48 7.89
C LEU A 111 5.34 8.03 9.12
N ARG A 112 4.54 8.93 9.71
CA ARG A 112 3.65 8.55 10.83
C ARG A 112 2.60 7.53 10.42
N GLN A 113 2.00 7.70 9.24
CA GLN A 113 0.99 6.77 8.71
C GLN A 113 1.60 5.42 8.34
N THR A 114 2.80 5.41 7.78
CA THR A 114 3.60 4.20 7.53
C THR A 114 3.83 3.41 8.81
N LYS A 115 4.26 4.07 9.90
CA LYS A 115 4.46 3.42 11.20
C LYS A 115 3.17 2.84 11.76
N ALA A 116 2.08 3.61 11.72
CA ALA A 116 0.78 3.15 12.21
C ALA A 116 0.28 1.93 11.44
N ALA A 117 0.37 1.95 10.11
CA ALA A 117 -0.01 0.81 9.27
C ALA A 117 0.84 -0.44 9.59
N LEU A 118 2.15 -0.26 9.76
CA LEU A 118 3.05 -1.37 10.08
C LEU A 118 2.79 -1.97 11.47
N GLU A 119 2.51 -1.15 12.47
CA GLU A 119 2.12 -1.60 13.81
C GLU A 119 0.83 -2.42 13.77
N MET A 120 -0.17 -1.98 13.02
CA MET A 120 -1.43 -2.72 12.84
C MET A 120 -1.20 -4.08 12.18
N LEU A 121 -0.37 -4.14 11.12
CA LEU A 121 -0.05 -5.40 10.46
C LEU A 121 0.75 -6.34 11.35
N ARG A 122 1.68 -5.82 12.15
CA ARG A 122 2.43 -6.62 13.14
C ARG A 122 1.53 -7.18 14.24
N ALA A 123 0.55 -6.41 14.68
CA ALA A 123 -0.40 -6.85 15.71
C ALA A 123 -1.38 -7.91 15.22
N SER A 124 -1.88 -7.78 13.98
CA SER A 124 -2.83 -8.72 13.37
C SER A 124 -2.15 -9.95 12.76
N ASP A 125 -0.87 -9.86 12.44
CA ASP A 125 -0.05 -10.91 11.82
C ASP A 125 -0.69 -11.62 10.60
N PRO A 126 -1.24 -10.87 9.60
CA PRO A 126 -1.91 -11.47 8.47
C PRO A 126 -0.96 -12.21 7.52
N GLY A 127 -1.46 -13.26 6.89
CA GLY A 127 -0.76 -13.92 5.78
C GLY A 127 -1.16 -13.40 4.41
N ARG A 128 -2.28 -12.68 4.32
CA ARG A 128 -2.78 -12.03 3.09
C ARG A 128 -3.42 -10.71 3.45
N ILE A 129 -3.23 -9.73 2.57
CA ILE A 129 -3.75 -8.38 2.77
C ILE A 129 -4.47 -7.93 1.51
N VAL A 130 -5.71 -7.47 1.65
CA VAL A 130 -6.43 -6.74 0.62
C VAL A 130 -6.42 -5.27 1.05
N THR A 131 -5.63 -4.45 0.39
CA THR A 131 -5.57 -3.01 0.67
C THR A 131 -6.60 -2.29 -0.18
N LEU A 132 -7.47 -1.52 0.47
CA LEU A 132 -8.43 -0.62 -0.17
C LEU A 132 -8.00 0.79 0.17
N GLY A 133 -7.60 1.52 -0.83
CA GLY A 133 -6.82 2.65 -0.49
C GLY A 133 -7.06 3.92 -1.20
N GLY A 134 -6.15 4.72 -0.98
CA GLY A 134 -5.74 6.01 -1.27
C GLY A 134 -4.83 6.06 -2.50
N ASP A 135 -3.73 6.77 -2.37
CA ASP A 135 -2.73 6.86 -3.44
C ASP A 135 -1.86 5.59 -3.54
N CYS A 136 -1.04 5.47 -4.58
CA CYS A 136 -0.23 4.27 -4.87
C CYS A 136 0.70 3.87 -3.72
N SER A 137 1.13 4.83 -2.90
CA SER A 137 2.07 4.58 -1.79
C SER A 137 1.48 3.77 -0.63
N VAL A 138 0.15 3.58 -0.56
CA VAL A 138 -0.48 2.69 0.41
C VAL A 138 -0.07 1.23 0.24
N SER A 139 0.51 0.89 -0.91
CA SER A 139 1.04 -0.44 -1.23
C SER A 139 2.37 -0.74 -0.55
N VAL A 140 3.14 0.29 -0.17
CA VAL A 140 4.52 0.13 0.32
C VAL A 140 4.58 -0.71 1.60
N VAL A 141 3.75 -0.41 2.59
CA VAL A 141 3.73 -1.14 3.86
C VAL A 141 3.28 -2.59 3.69
N PRO A 142 2.17 -2.90 3.00
CA PRO A 142 1.75 -4.29 2.77
C PRO A 142 2.79 -5.12 2.03
N PHE A 143 3.40 -4.61 0.97
CA PHE A 143 4.42 -5.34 0.22
C PHE A 143 5.64 -5.65 1.08
N THR A 144 6.21 -4.64 1.73
CA THR A 144 7.43 -4.80 2.54
C THR A 144 7.19 -5.66 3.79
N TYR A 145 6.00 -5.57 4.40
CA TYR A 145 5.58 -6.47 5.48
C TYR A 145 5.53 -7.93 5.03
N LEU A 146 4.91 -8.20 3.87
CA LEU A 146 4.79 -9.56 3.36
C LEU A 146 6.13 -10.10 2.84
N ALA A 147 6.99 -9.23 2.27
CA ALA A 147 8.37 -9.60 1.93
C ALA A 147 9.13 -10.09 3.16
N ALA A 148 9.07 -9.36 4.27
CA ALA A 148 9.68 -9.80 5.53
C ALA A 148 9.06 -11.10 6.06
N LYS A 149 7.72 -11.19 6.05
CA LYS A 149 7.00 -12.36 6.56
C LYS A 149 7.35 -13.64 5.80
N TYR A 150 7.56 -13.55 4.51
CA TYR A 150 7.88 -14.69 3.64
C TYR A 150 9.37 -14.85 3.35
N GLY A 151 10.24 -14.08 4.05
CA GLY A 151 11.69 -14.20 3.94
C GLY A 151 12.23 -13.86 2.55
N GLY A 152 11.60 -12.92 1.85
CA GLY A 152 11.95 -12.51 0.50
C GLY A 152 11.41 -13.43 -0.61
N ASP A 153 10.75 -14.55 -0.29
CA ASP A 153 10.14 -15.46 -1.30
C ASP A 153 8.82 -14.86 -1.81
N VAL A 154 8.87 -13.65 -2.36
CA VAL A 154 7.76 -12.90 -2.93
C VAL A 154 8.16 -12.27 -4.26
N ALA A 155 7.19 -12.07 -5.13
CA ALA A 155 7.35 -11.26 -6.34
C ALA A 155 6.31 -10.14 -6.32
N MET A 156 6.74 -8.93 -6.67
CA MET A 156 5.83 -7.79 -6.84
C MET A 156 5.37 -7.71 -8.29
N VAL A 157 4.05 -7.70 -8.49
CA VAL A 157 3.43 -7.39 -9.80
C VAL A 157 2.74 -6.05 -9.67
N TRP A 158 3.26 -5.05 -10.39
CA TRP A 158 2.72 -3.70 -10.39
C TRP A 158 1.86 -3.48 -11.64
N ILE A 159 0.57 -3.18 -11.45
CA ILE A 159 -0.38 -2.94 -12.54
C ILE A 159 -0.92 -1.52 -12.35
N ASP A 160 -0.32 -0.60 -13.05
CA ASP A 160 -0.57 0.84 -12.95
C ASP A 160 -0.33 1.51 -14.30
N ALA A 161 -0.86 2.73 -14.49
CA ALA A 161 -0.57 3.55 -15.66
C ALA A 161 0.86 4.13 -15.64
N HIS A 162 1.50 4.16 -14.45
CA HIS A 162 2.84 4.68 -14.24
C HIS A 162 3.71 3.63 -13.53
N PRO A 163 5.03 3.69 -13.69
CA PRO A 163 5.94 2.73 -13.07
C PRO A 163 6.22 3.03 -11.57
N ASP A 164 5.90 4.21 -11.09
CA ASP A 164 6.11 4.70 -9.72
C ASP A 164 7.52 4.48 -9.16
N ILE A 165 8.52 4.78 -10.01
CA ILE A 165 9.96 4.56 -9.74
C ILE A 165 10.75 5.85 -9.55
N THR A 166 10.10 6.98 -9.26
CA THR A 166 10.82 8.22 -8.97
C THR A 166 11.57 8.17 -7.64
N LEU A 167 12.48 9.12 -7.45
CA LEU A 167 13.31 9.23 -6.25
C LEU A 167 13.11 10.59 -5.57
N PRO A 168 13.42 10.70 -4.27
CA PRO A 168 13.46 11.99 -3.60
C PRO A 168 14.42 12.94 -4.31
N GLY A 169 13.93 14.16 -4.58
CA GLY A 169 14.69 15.17 -5.33
C GLY A 169 14.37 15.24 -6.82
N ASP A 170 13.62 14.30 -7.35
CA ASP A 170 13.06 14.39 -8.69
C ASP A 170 12.07 15.58 -8.77
N PRO A 171 11.80 16.12 -9.98
CA PRO A 171 10.93 17.30 -10.15
C PRO A 171 9.54 17.16 -9.53
N TYR A 172 9.00 15.94 -9.47
CA TYR A 172 7.74 15.64 -8.80
C TYR A 172 7.98 15.02 -7.43
N PRO A 173 7.65 15.71 -6.31
CA PRO A 173 7.96 15.23 -4.97
C PRO A 173 6.89 14.32 -4.35
N GLY A 174 5.87 13.92 -5.10
CA GLY A 174 4.77 13.08 -4.59
C GLY A 174 5.22 11.66 -4.32
N TYR A 175 5.04 11.20 -3.06
CA TYR A 175 5.49 9.89 -2.62
C TYR A 175 4.80 8.72 -3.34
N HIS A 176 3.57 8.93 -3.85
CA HIS A 176 2.90 7.90 -4.63
C HIS A 176 3.73 7.47 -5.85
N ALA A 177 4.39 8.41 -6.52
CA ALA A 177 5.26 8.11 -7.67
C ALA A 177 6.59 7.44 -7.28
N MET A 178 6.87 7.28 -6.00
CA MET A 178 8.03 6.59 -5.44
C MET A 178 7.67 5.21 -4.85
N ALA A 179 6.44 4.73 -5.06
CA ALA A 179 5.93 3.57 -4.34
C ALA A 179 6.73 2.29 -4.65
N VAL A 180 7.01 2.01 -5.92
CA VAL A 180 7.81 0.85 -6.33
C VAL A 180 9.24 0.98 -5.84
N THR A 181 9.85 2.14 -5.99
CA THR A 181 11.20 2.43 -5.51
C THR A 181 11.31 2.18 -4.00
N ALA A 182 10.32 2.62 -3.22
CA ALA A 182 10.27 2.39 -1.79
C ALA A 182 10.11 0.90 -1.44
N CYS A 183 9.27 0.15 -2.16
CA CYS A 183 9.16 -1.30 -2.00
C CYS A 183 10.50 -2.01 -2.25
N MET A 184 11.31 -1.51 -3.17
CA MET A 184 12.64 -2.03 -3.46
C MET A 184 13.72 -1.57 -2.47
N GLY A 185 13.36 -0.86 -1.40
CA GLY A 185 14.29 -0.40 -0.36
C GLY A 185 15.07 0.86 -0.71
N HIS A 186 14.63 1.62 -1.71
CA HIS A 186 15.23 2.87 -2.12
C HIS A 186 14.31 4.07 -1.77
N GLY A 187 14.83 5.29 -1.85
CA GLY A 187 14.04 6.50 -1.64
C GLY A 187 14.36 7.25 -0.36
N ASP A 188 13.36 7.80 0.33
CA ASP A 188 13.57 8.57 1.57
C ASP A 188 14.12 7.67 2.69
N ALA A 189 15.31 8.02 3.19
CA ALA A 189 16.03 7.19 4.16
C ALA A 189 15.26 6.94 5.47
N LYS A 190 14.43 7.91 5.91
CA LYS A 190 13.65 7.75 7.15
C LYS A 190 12.45 6.83 6.95
N ILE A 191 11.80 6.91 5.81
CA ILE A 191 10.69 6.01 5.49
C ILE A 191 11.23 4.59 5.26
N VAL A 192 12.26 4.45 4.44
CA VAL A 192 12.88 3.13 4.15
C VAL A 192 13.38 2.45 5.41
N ALA A 193 13.95 3.20 6.38
CA ALA A 193 14.43 2.64 7.64
C ALA A 193 13.32 2.01 8.53
N GLU A 194 12.06 2.36 8.31
CA GLU A 194 10.93 1.75 9.02
C GLU A 194 10.40 0.49 8.33
N LEU A 195 10.69 0.32 7.05
CA LEU A 195 10.16 -0.79 6.25
C LEU A 195 10.83 -2.11 6.63
N PRO A 196 10.06 -3.21 6.77
CA PRO A 196 10.58 -4.46 7.34
C PRO A 196 11.56 -5.20 6.42
N ALA A 197 11.35 -5.14 5.12
CA ALA A 197 12.23 -5.74 4.10
C ALA A 197 11.97 -5.09 2.74
N ALA A 198 12.95 -5.13 1.87
CA ALA A 198 12.75 -4.80 0.46
C ALA A 198 12.09 -5.97 -0.28
N CYS A 199 11.39 -5.64 -1.38
CA CYS A 199 10.95 -6.60 -2.40
C CYS A 199 12.01 -6.58 -3.53
N ASP A 200 12.49 -7.74 -3.94
CA ASP A 200 13.40 -7.90 -5.09
C ASP A 200 12.62 -7.97 -6.41
#